data_795ef9b0e60656391ea988fe25342120
#
_entry.id   795ef9b0e60656391ea988fe25342120
#
_cell.length_a   1.000
_cell.length_b   1.000
_cell.length_c   1.000
_cell.angle_alpha   90.00
_cell.angle_beta   90.00
_cell.angle_gamma   90.00
#
_symmetry.space_group_name_H-M   'P 1'
#
loop_
_entity.id
_entity.type
_entity.pdbx_description
1 polymer ?
#
loop_
_entity_poly.entity_id
_entity_poly.type
_entity_poly.pdbx_seq_one_letter_code
_entity_poly.pdbx_strand_id
1 'polypeptide(L)'
;MNGDATAIRPPWSLLDLDRAFRSCWAADTCSPDDLPDWRPDNPSVGHCDITTLVVNDLFGGDLLVADVRRDDSPHGYHWWNRLPNGIELDLTRDQFRAGEILSPPRTVTRPPGPLPRRHPEYELLRRRLTGYLGPLPPAGGVQPPPGD
;
A
#
# COMPACT_ATOMS: atom_id res chain seq x y z
N MET A 1 -20.04 -8.85 20.07
CA MET A 1 -18.70 -8.80 20.03
C MET A 1 -18.03 -9.77 19.13
N ASN A 2 -18.55 -10.12 18.19
CA ASN A 2 -18.02 -11.16 17.39
C ASN A 2 -17.10 -10.74 16.27
N GLY A 3 -17.07 -9.46 15.91
CA GLY A 3 -16.19 -8.98 14.86
C GLY A 3 -14.71 -9.15 15.18
N ASP A 4 -14.37 -9.08 16.46
CA ASP A 4 -13.00 -9.19 16.87
C ASP A 4 -12.44 -10.60 16.82
N ALA A 5 -13.32 -11.60 16.81
CA ALA A 5 -12.90 -12.98 16.80
C ALA A 5 -12.16 -13.39 15.52
N THR A 6 -12.36 -12.64 14.43
CA THR A 6 -11.72 -12.95 13.14
C THR A 6 -10.52 -12.08 12.85
N ALA A 7 -10.29 -11.03 13.67
CA ALA A 7 -9.14 -10.14 13.44
C ALA A 7 -7.85 -10.81 13.89
N ILE A 8 -6.81 -10.64 13.08
CA ILE A 8 -5.48 -11.15 13.37
C ILE A 8 -4.78 -10.14 14.29
N ARG A 9 -4.24 -10.61 15.40
CA ARG A 9 -3.58 -9.73 16.37
C ARG A 9 -2.12 -9.52 16.03
N PRO A 10 -1.57 -8.31 16.31
CA PRO A 10 -0.13 -8.12 16.15
C PRO A 10 0.66 -8.96 17.17
N PRO A 11 1.90 -9.32 16.86
CA PRO A 11 2.60 -8.94 15.63
C PRO A 11 2.11 -9.75 14.43
N TRP A 12 2.06 -9.10 13.28
CA TRP A 12 1.64 -9.74 12.04
C TRP A 12 2.85 -10.27 11.28
N SER A 13 2.71 -11.45 10.69
CA SER A 13 3.70 -11.94 9.72
C SER A 13 3.49 -11.24 8.37
N LEU A 14 4.48 -11.33 7.49
CA LEU A 14 4.32 -10.84 6.13
C LEU A 14 3.18 -11.56 5.41
N LEU A 15 2.99 -12.83 5.69
CA LEU A 15 1.88 -13.58 5.10
C LEU A 15 0.53 -13.07 5.59
N ASP A 16 0.43 -12.70 6.86
CA ASP A 16 -0.79 -12.11 7.40
C ASP A 16 -1.14 -10.82 6.67
N LEU A 17 -0.14 -9.95 6.47
CA LEU A 17 -0.33 -8.70 5.76
C LEU A 17 -0.70 -8.93 4.31
N ASP A 18 0.01 -9.81 3.62
CA ASP A 18 -0.27 -10.12 2.22
C ASP A 18 -1.71 -10.61 2.05
N ARG A 19 -2.14 -11.52 2.90
CA ARG A 19 -3.50 -12.05 2.84
C ARG A 19 -4.55 -10.99 3.11
N ALA A 20 -4.31 -10.13 4.09
CA ALA A 20 -5.24 -9.07 4.43
C ALA A 20 -5.40 -8.08 3.27
N PHE A 21 -4.29 -7.61 2.71
CA PHE A 21 -4.35 -6.68 1.59
C PHE A 21 -5.02 -7.31 0.37
N ARG A 22 -4.66 -8.55 0.01
CA ARG A 22 -5.27 -9.23 -1.13
C ARG A 22 -6.77 -9.43 -0.96
N SER A 23 -7.23 -9.60 0.26
CA SER A 23 -8.65 -9.75 0.55
C SER A 23 -9.40 -8.41 0.47
N CYS A 24 -8.68 -7.29 0.55
CA CYS A 24 -9.29 -5.96 0.59
C CYS A 24 -9.20 -5.19 -0.72
N TRP A 25 -8.21 -5.49 -1.56
CA TRP A 25 -8.09 -4.85 -2.87
C TRP A 25 -9.25 -5.27 -3.77
N ALA A 26 -9.87 -4.28 -4.42
CA ALA A 26 -10.98 -4.54 -5.32
C ALA A 26 -11.04 -3.44 -6.38
N ALA A 27 -11.98 -3.57 -7.30
CA ALA A 27 -12.14 -2.57 -8.35
C ALA A 27 -12.40 -1.17 -7.78
N ASP A 28 -13.13 -1.08 -6.67
CA ASP A 28 -13.50 0.20 -6.07
C ASP A 28 -12.36 0.85 -5.27
N THR A 29 -11.26 0.16 -5.05
CA THR A 29 -10.05 0.76 -4.45
C THR A 29 -8.94 0.94 -5.46
N CYS A 30 -9.11 0.47 -6.68
CA CYS A 30 -8.12 0.57 -7.75
C CYS A 30 -8.01 2.01 -8.25
N SER A 31 -6.81 2.40 -8.68
CA SER A 31 -6.60 3.67 -9.37
C SER A 31 -7.50 3.74 -10.60
N PRO A 32 -8.19 4.87 -10.84
CA PRO A 32 -9.04 5.00 -12.03
C PRO A 32 -8.30 4.76 -13.35
N ASP A 33 -7.03 5.14 -13.41
CA ASP A 33 -6.22 4.96 -14.63
C ASP A 33 -5.96 3.48 -14.92
N ASP A 34 -5.91 2.65 -13.88
CA ASP A 34 -5.61 1.23 -14.01
C ASP A 34 -6.86 0.35 -14.01
N LEU A 35 -8.02 0.95 -13.74
CA LEU A 35 -9.25 0.19 -13.59
C LEU A 35 -9.59 -0.67 -14.82
N PRO A 36 -9.36 -0.24 -16.06
CA PRO A 36 -9.62 -1.10 -17.21
C PRO A 36 -8.81 -2.40 -17.21
N ASP A 37 -7.67 -2.41 -16.53
CA ASP A 37 -6.77 -3.56 -16.48
C ASP A 37 -6.93 -4.38 -15.21
N TRP A 38 -7.73 -3.91 -14.27
CA TRP A 38 -7.90 -4.60 -13.00
C TRP A 38 -8.70 -5.90 -13.16
N ARG A 39 -8.24 -6.97 -12.50
CA ARG A 39 -8.92 -8.27 -12.51
C ARG A 39 -8.85 -8.91 -11.13
N PRO A 40 -9.87 -9.70 -10.74
CA PRO A 40 -9.85 -10.39 -9.44
C PRO A 40 -8.67 -11.35 -9.25
N ASP A 41 -8.12 -11.90 -10.33
CA ASP A 41 -7.01 -12.82 -10.25
C ASP A 41 -5.65 -12.12 -10.21
N ASN A 42 -5.63 -10.78 -10.34
CA ASN A 42 -4.44 -9.97 -10.12
C ASN A 42 -4.84 -8.67 -9.43
N PRO A 43 -5.26 -8.76 -8.16
CA PRO A 43 -5.92 -7.64 -7.49
C PRO A 43 -4.99 -6.49 -7.11
N SER A 44 -3.67 -6.68 -7.17
CA SER A 44 -2.72 -5.62 -6.80
C SER A 44 -2.63 -4.50 -7.85
N VAL A 45 -3.09 -4.72 -9.07
CA VAL A 45 -3.05 -3.71 -10.14
C VAL A 45 -3.74 -2.44 -9.68
N GLY A 46 -3.05 -1.30 -9.79
CA GLY A 46 -3.60 0.00 -9.42
C GLY A 46 -3.66 0.27 -7.94
N HIS A 47 -2.94 -0.51 -7.12
CA HIS A 47 -3.00 -0.38 -5.66
C HIS A 47 -1.68 -0.02 -4.99
N CYS A 48 -0.60 0.19 -5.75
CA CYS A 48 0.71 0.40 -5.11
C CYS A 48 0.75 1.67 -4.27
N ASP A 49 0.12 2.76 -4.70
CA ASP A 49 0.18 4.04 -4.00
C ASP A 49 -0.51 3.97 -2.63
N ILE A 50 -1.77 3.57 -2.59
CA ILE A 50 -2.52 3.54 -1.33
C ILE A 50 -2.02 2.42 -0.40
N THR A 51 -1.57 1.29 -0.96
CA THR A 51 -0.99 0.22 -0.16
C THR A 51 0.28 0.70 0.54
N THR A 52 1.15 1.42 -0.17
CA THR A 52 2.37 1.97 0.40
C THR A 52 2.06 2.94 1.53
N LEU A 53 1.01 3.74 1.40
CA LEU A 53 0.61 4.66 2.47
C LEU A 53 0.10 3.92 3.69
N VAL A 54 -0.70 2.87 3.52
CA VAL A 54 -1.17 2.10 4.67
C VAL A 54 -0.02 1.37 5.37
N VAL A 55 0.90 0.77 4.62
CA VAL A 55 2.09 0.14 5.21
C VAL A 55 2.89 1.18 6.00
N ASN A 56 3.01 2.39 5.48
CA ASN A 56 3.66 3.49 6.20
C ASN A 56 2.90 3.85 7.49
N ASP A 57 1.56 3.84 7.46
CA ASP A 57 0.77 4.02 8.67
C ASP A 57 1.08 2.97 9.73
N LEU A 58 1.27 1.71 9.29
CA LEU A 58 1.48 0.59 10.21
C LEU A 58 2.88 0.59 10.83
N PHE A 59 3.91 0.92 10.05
CA PHE A 59 5.29 0.67 10.45
C PHE A 59 6.19 1.89 10.42
N GLY A 60 5.76 2.98 9.81
CA GLY A 60 6.66 4.12 9.57
C GLY A 60 7.65 3.82 8.45
N GLY A 61 8.81 4.44 8.52
CA GLY A 61 9.85 4.29 7.51
C GLY A 61 9.66 5.23 6.33
N ASP A 62 10.18 4.84 5.18
CA ASP A 62 10.22 5.68 3.99
C ASP A 62 9.28 5.17 2.91
N LEU A 63 8.78 6.11 2.11
CA LEU A 63 8.10 5.80 0.85
C LEU A 63 9.13 5.80 -0.26
N LEU A 64 9.09 4.78 -1.11
CA LEU A 64 9.95 4.69 -2.28
C LEU A 64 9.10 4.74 -3.54
N VAL A 65 9.60 5.43 -4.56
CA VAL A 65 8.93 5.50 -5.85
C VAL A 65 9.95 5.37 -6.97
N ALA A 66 9.58 4.66 -8.03
CA ALA A 66 10.39 4.53 -9.22
C ALA A 66 9.52 4.74 -10.45
N ASP A 67 10.14 5.17 -11.53
CA ASP A 67 9.47 5.25 -12.82
C ASP A 67 9.35 3.84 -13.41
N VAL A 68 8.23 3.56 -14.04
CA VAL A 68 8.00 2.32 -14.76
C VAL A 68 8.14 2.61 -16.24
N ARG A 69 8.90 1.78 -16.94
CA ARG A 69 9.03 1.87 -18.40
C ARG A 69 8.63 0.54 -19.00
N ARG A 70 7.94 0.61 -20.12
CA ARG A 70 7.60 -0.57 -20.92
C ARG A 70 8.05 -0.28 -22.34
N ASP A 71 8.94 -1.12 -22.88
CA ASP A 71 9.44 -0.98 -24.24
C ASP A 71 9.95 0.45 -24.51
N ASP A 72 10.75 0.96 -23.58
CA ASP A 72 11.35 2.30 -23.62
C ASP A 72 10.35 3.45 -23.56
N SER A 73 9.08 3.18 -23.26
CA SER A 73 8.09 4.23 -23.07
C SER A 73 7.75 4.40 -21.59
N PRO A 74 7.51 5.65 -21.13
CA PRO A 74 7.02 5.87 -19.76
C PRO A 74 5.69 5.17 -19.54
N HIS A 75 5.54 4.54 -18.38
CA HIS A 75 4.34 3.78 -18.05
C HIS A 75 3.91 3.97 -16.61
N GLY A 76 4.06 5.17 -16.08
CA GLY A 76 3.66 5.52 -14.73
C GLY A 76 4.73 5.29 -13.69
N TYR A 77 4.28 5.06 -12.48
CA TYR A 77 5.15 4.96 -11.31
C TYR A 77 4.80 3.73 -10.52
N HIS A 78 5.79 3.22 -9.76
CA HIS A 78 5.56 2.16 -8.80
C HIS A 78 6.02 2.62 -7.42
N TRP A 79 5.21 2.36 -6.40
CA TRP A 79 5.45 2.75 -5.02
C TRP A 79 5.64 1.51 -4.16
N TRP A 80 6.57 1.59 -3.22
CA TRP A 80 6.74 0.57 -2.19
C TRP A 80 7.38 1.20 -0.95
N ASN A 81 7.74 0.38 0.04
CA ASN A 81 8.17 0.86 1.34
C ASN A 81 9.60 0.42 1.67
N ARG A 82 10.31 1.30 2.38
CA ARG A 82 11.47 0.88 3.16
C ARG A 82 11.07 0.99 4.62
N LEU A 83 11.11 -0.14 5.35
CA LEU A 83 10.76 -0.18 6.77
C LEU A 83 11.86 0.47 7.60
N PRO A 84 11.58 0.86 8.86
CA PRO A 84 12.60 1.50 9.70
C PRO A 84 13.89 0.69 9.87
N ASN A 85 13.81 -0.63 9.78
CA ASN A 85 14.99 -1.50 9.86
C ASN A 85 15.77 -1.60 8.56
N GLY A 86 15.37 -0.87 7.51
CA GLY A 86 16.05 -0.87 6.22
C GLY A 86 15.56 -1.90 5.23
N ILE A 87 14.70 -2.81 5.64
CA ILE A 87 14.13 -3.82 4.75
C ILE A 87 13.09 -3.17 3.83
N GLU A 88 13.15 -3.49 2.55
CA GLU A 88 12.15 -3.03 1.59
C GLU A 88 11.02 -4.04 1.51
N LEU A 89 9.80 -3.51 1.51
CA LEU A 89 8.57 -4.32 1.43
C LEU A 89 7.71 -3.81 0.29
N ASP A 90 7.35 -4.70 -0.62
CA ASP A 90 6.54 -4.37 -1.79
C ASP A 90 5.42 -5.41 -1.92
N LEU A 91 4.26 -5.11 -1.36
CA LEU A 91 3.13 -6.03 -1.37
C LEU A 91 2.43 -6.11 -2.74
N THR A 92 2.65 -5.13 -3.61
CA THR A 92 2.03 -5.11 -4.93
C THR A 92 3.00 -5.45 -6.07
N ARG A 93 4.12 -6.09 -5.75
CA ARG A 93 5.15 -6.39 -6.73
C ARG A 93 4.65 -7.25 -7.90
N ASP A 94 3.60 -8.00 -7.69
CA ASP A 94 3.04 -8.88 -8.72
C ASP A 94 2.10 -8.16 -9.71
N GLN A 95 1.95 -6.82 -9.58
CA GLN A 95 1.18 -6.05 -10.55
C GLN A 95 1.88 -5.90 -11.90
N PHE A 96 3.20 -6.15 -11.94
CA PHE A 96 3.98 -5.90 -13.14
C PHE A 96 3.68 -6.89 -14.25
N ARG A 97 3.84 -6.38 -15.49
CA ARG A 97 3.68 -7.17 -16.70
C ARG A 97 5.03 -7.38 -17.36
N ALA A 98 5.06 -8.32 -18.30
CA ALA A 98 6.26 -8.57 -19.07
C ALA A 98 6.73 -7.29 -19.77
N GLY A 99 8.03 -7.06 -19.79
CA GLY A 99 8.61 -5.90 -20.44
C GLY A 99 8.64 -4.63 -19.61
N GLU A 100 8.07 -4.64 -18.42
CA GLU A 100 8.13 -3.47 -17.54
C GLU A 100 9.42 -3.47 -16.73
N ILE A 101 10.07 -2.31 -16.69
CA ILE A 101 11.35 -2.11 -16.01
C ILE A 101 11.21 -0.91 -15.08
N LEU A 102 11.75 -1.05 -13.87
CA LEU A 102 11.79 0.03 -12.89
C LEU A 102 13.11 0.79 -12.98
N SER A 103 13.04 2.11 -12.92
CA SER A 103 14.22 2.94 -12.70
C SER A 103 14.70 2.77 -11.24
N PRO A 104 15.91 3.28 -10.91
CA PRO A 104 16.32 3.31 -9.51
C PRO A 104 15.32 4.12 -8.68
N PRO A 105 14.97 3.66 -7.48
CA PRO A 105 14.00 4.35 -6.66
C PRO A 105 14.55 5.63 -6.03
N ARG A 106 13.63 6.53 -5.72
CA ARG A 106 13.91 7.71 -4.91
C ARG A 106 13.02 7.70 -3.67
N THR A 107 13.53 8.25 -2.58
CA THR A 107 12.78 8.39 -1.34
C THR A 107 11.87 9.60 -1.43
N VAL A 108 10.64 9.45 -0.99
CA VAL A 108 9.65 10.53 -1.01
C VAL A 108 9.14 10.74 0.42
N THR A 109 9.09 11.99 0.83
CA THR A 109 8.47 12.35 2.10
C THR A 109 6.97 12.33 1.95
N ARG A 110 6.29 11.66 2.89
CA ARG A 110 4.83 11.62 2.87
C ARG A 110 4.26 13.02 3.09
N PRO A 111 3.40 13.53 2.17
CA PRO A 111 2.79 14.84 2.37
C PRO A 111 1.82 14.79 3.55
N PRO A 112 1.70 15.90 4.31
CA PRO A 112 0.72 15.96 5.39
C PRO A 112 -0.70 16.07 4.84
N GLY A 113 -1.66 15.59 5.62
CA GLY A 113 -3.07 15.73 5.30
C GLY A 113 -3.59 14.71 4.31
N PRO A 114 -4.85 14.87 3.87
CA PRO A 114 -5.47 13.94 2.96
C PRO A 114 -4.81 13.92 1.59
N LEU A 115 -4.88 12.78 0.92
CA LEU A 115 -4.37 12.64 -0.44
C LEU A 115 -5.23 13.45 -1.41
N PRO A 116 -4.62 14.15 -2.39
CA PRO A 116 -5.40 14.97 -3.33
C PRO A 116 -6.37 14.18 -4.20
N ARG A 117 -6.05 12.95 -4.57
CA ARG A 117 -6.85 12.20 -5.55
C ARG A 117 -7.35 10.85 -5.06
N ARG A 118 -6.54 10.15 -4.26
CA ARG A 118 -6.80 8.76 -3.91
C ARG A 118 -7.35 8.61 -2.50
N HIS A 119 -7.72 9.72 -1.86
CA HIS A 119 -8.12 9.69 -0.46
C HIS A 119 -9.33 8.79 -0.19
N PRO A 120 -10.41 8.82 -1.00
CA PRO A 120 -11.54 7.93 -0.75
C PRO A 120 -11.17 6.46 -0.82
N GLU A 121 -10.36 6.07 -1.78
CA GLU A 121 -9.93 4.67 -1.93
C GLU A 121 -8.99 4.26 -0.81
N TYR A 122 -8.09 5.16 -0.39
CA TYR A 122 -7.21 4.93 0.75
C TYR A 122 -8.02 4.70 2.03
N GLU A 123 -9.01 5.55 2.31
CA GLU A 123 -9.86 5.39 3.48
C GLU A 123 -10.68 4.09 3.41
N LEU A 124 -11.18 3.74 2.25
CA LEU A 124 -11.94 2.51 2.06
C LEU A 124 -11.05 1.29 2.31
N LEU A 125 -9.81 1.31 1.82
CA LEU A 125 -8.85 0.23 2.05
C LEU A 125 -8.56 0.08 3.54
N ARG A 126 -8.30 1.18 4.25
CA ARG A 126 -8.06 1.14 5.70
C ARG A 126 -9.25 0.56 6.44
N ARG A 127 -10.46 0.95 6.07
CA ARG A 127 -11.68 0.46 6.70
C ARG A 127 -11.82 -1.06 6.55
N ARG A 128 -11.56 -1.57 5.35
CA ARG A 128 -11.60 -3.00 5.09
C ARG A 128 -10.52 -3.76 5.84
N LEU A 129 -9.30 -3.22 5.86
CA LEU A 129 -8.19 -3.85 6.58
C LEU A 129 -8.45 -3.96 8.07
N THR A 130 -9.18 -3.02 8.65
CA THR A 130 -9.54 -3.08 10.07
C THR A 130 -10.28 -4.38 10.41
N GLY A 131 -11.06 -4.90 9.49
CA GLY A 131 -11.76 -6.17 9.69
C GLY A 131 -10.84 -7.38 9.74
N TYR A 132 -9.63 -7.26 9.20
CA TYR A 132 -8.64 -8.35 9.19
C TYR A 132 -7.55 -8.15 10.24
N LEU A 133 -7.12 -6.92 10.45
CA LEU A 133 -5.94 -6.63 11.26
C LEU A 133 -6.27 -5.97 12.61
N GLY A 134 -7.54 -5.64 12.84
CA GLY A 134 -7.92 -4.85 14.00
C GLY A 134 -7.66 -3.37 13.78
N PRO A 135 -7.78 -2.56 14.85
CA PRO A 135 -7.59 -1.11 14.72
C PRO A 135 -6.22 -0.76 14.17
N LEU A 136 -6.19 0.16 13.21
CA LEU A 136 -4.95 0.60 12.57
C LEU A 136 -4.43 1.87 13.24
N PRO A 137 -3.10 2.11 13.20
CA PRO A 137 -2.54 3.37 13.65
C PRO A 137 -3.10 4.55 12.84
N PRO A 138 -3.00 5.78 13.37
CA PRO A 138 -3.45 6.95 12.63
C PRO A 138 -2.73 7.11 11.29
N ALA A 139 -3.40 7.77 10.35
CA ALA A 139 -2.78 8.13 9.09
C ALA A 139 -1.52 8.95 9.34
N GLY A 140 -0.46 8.66 8.56
CA GLY A 140 0.81 9.32 8.75
C GLY A 140 1.83 8.48 9.49
N GLY A 141 1.46 7.26 9.87
CA GLY A 141 2.38 6.30 10.48
C GLY A 141 2.53 6.46 11.98
N VAL A 142 3.55 5.79 12.52
CA VAL A 142 3.84 5.78 13.94
C VAL A 142 4.37 7.16 14.33
N GLN A 143 3.71 7.79 15.29
CA GLN A 143 4.12 9.10 15.79
C GLN A 143 5.32 8.96 16.72
N PRO A 144 6.29 9.88 16.67
CA PRO A 144 7.35 9.89 17.66
C PRO A 144 6.77 10.23 19.04
N PRO A 145 7.44 9.82 20.12
CA PRO A 145 6.96 10.17 21.46
C PRO A 145 6.87 11.69 21.62
N PRO A 146 5.80 12.18 22.26
CA PRO A 146 5.67 13.62 22.47
C PRO A 146 6.65 14.12 23.52
N GLY A 147 6.95 15.40 23.47
CA GLY A 147 7.66 16.06 24.56
C GLY A 147 9.16 16.04 24.50
N ASP A 148 9.74 15.74 23.40
CA ASP A 148 11.21 15.83 23.26
C ASP A 148 11.66 17.12 22.57
#